data_5465c1e407a637c1013f4eed7ad4f2d6
#
_entry.id   5465c1e407a637c1013f4eed7ad4f2d6
#
_cell.length_a   1.000
_cell.length_b   1.000
_cell.length_c   1.000
_cell.angle_alpha   90.00
_cell.angle_beta   90.00
_cell.angle_gamma   90.00
#
_symmetry.space_group_name_H-M   'P 1'
#
loop_
_entity.id
_entity.type
_entity.pdbx_description
1 polymer ?
#
loop_
_entity_poly.entity_id
_entity_poly.type
_entity_poly.pdbx_seq_one_letter_code
_entity_poly.pdbx_strand_id
1 'polypeptide(L)'
;MHERRCVERRWIYQSALLSVPQLKFIGMCRLRDLTEKGAGIRIEKLPLLPIEFELSIDGFLSRKQCQLIWRQGDFVGVRFK
;
A
#
# COMPACT_ATOMS: atom_id res chain seq x y z
N MET A 1 -8.18 -26.81 -12.61
CA MET A 1 -7.38 -26.08 -12.52
C MET A 1 -6.95 -25.78 -11.37
N HIS A 2 -6.39 -25.51 -11.07
CA HIS A 2 -5.98 -25.20 -10.00
C HIS A 2 -5.36 -24.01 -9.94
N GLU A 3 -5.20 -23.49 -9.13
CA GLU A 3 -4.69 -22.36 -8.90
C GLU A 3 -3.35 -22.47 -8.69
N ARG A 4 -2.56 -21.80 -9.29
CA ARG A 4 -1.28 -21.93 -9.13
C ARG A 4 -0.76 -20.85 -8.39
N ARG A 5 -1.46 -19.97 -7.92
CA ARG A 5 -0.98 -18.89 -7.28
C ARG A 5 -0.50 -19.20 -5.93
N CYS A 6 0.61 -18.75 -5.55
CA CYS A 6 1.16 -18.97 -4.25
C CYS A 6 0.68 -18.02 -3.22
N VAL A 7 0.07 -16.94 -3.62
CA VAL A 7 -0.31 -15.88 -2.73
C VAL A 7 -1.80 -15.69 -2.75
N GLU A 8 -2.38 -15.64 -1.56
CA GLU A 8 -3.81 -15.44 -1.47
C GLU A 8 -4.09 -13.96 -1.34
N ARG A 9 -4.98 -13.44 -2.16
CA ARG A 9 -5.35 -12.04 -2.11
C ARG A 9 -6.62 -11.89 -1.30
N ARG A 10 -6.57 -10.98 -0.34
CA ARG A 10 -7.72 -10.70 0.48
C ARG A 10 -8.25 -9.32 0.16
N TRP A 11 -9.53 -9.24 -0.13
CA TRP A 11 -10.17 -7.95 -0.40
C TRP A 11 -10.63 -7.38 0.92
N ILE A 12 -10.04 -6.26 1.31
CA ILE A 12 -10.38 -5.60 2.56
C ILE A 12 -10.52 -4.12 2.26
N TYR A 13 -11.23 -3.43 3.13
CA TYR A 13 -11.36 -1.99 2.99
C TYR A 13 -11.04 -1.41 4.34
N GLN A 14 -9.78 -1.24 4.60
CA GLN A 14 -9.30 -0.83 5.88
C GLN A 14 -8.45 0.41 5.74
N SER A 15 -8.63 1.38 6.63
CA SER A 15 -7.80 2.58 6.63
C SER A 15 -6.38 2.21 7.01
N ALA A 16 -5.45 2.93 6.42
CA ALA A 16 -4.04 2.75 6.69
C ALA A 16 -3.37 4.10 6.67
N LEU A 17 -2.18 4.17 7.24
CA LEU A 17 -1.39 5.38 7.23
C LEU A 17 -0.23 5.21 6.28
N LEU A 18 0.00 6.23 5.50
CA LEU A 18 1.09 6.24 4.54
C LEU A 18 2.08 7.31 4.96
N SER A 19 3.33 6.95 5.03
CA SER A 19 4.36 7.87 5.46
C SER A 19 5.41 7.99 4.37
N VAL A 20 5.74 9.21 4.03
CA VAL A 20 6.80 9.51 3.07
C VAL A 20 7.83 10.33 3.82
N PRO A 21 8.81 9.67 4.46
CA PRO A 21 9.77 10.40 5.29
C PRO A 21 10.53 11.48 4.55
N GLN A 22 10.85 11.26 3.29
CA GLN A 22 11.61 12.24 2.51
C GLN A 22 10.87 13.57 2.41
N LEU A 23 9.54 13.52 2.42
CA LEU A 23 8.72 14.71 2.29
C LEU A 23 8.11 15.12 3.63
N LYS A 24 8.42 14.39 4.69
CA LYS A 24 7.83 14.62 6.00
C LYS A 24 6.31 14.63 5.91
N PHE A 25 5.79 13.71 5.14
CA PHE A 25 4.36 13.64 4.88
C PHE A 25 3.78 12.37 5.50
N ILE A 26 2.66 12.52 6.16
CA ILE A 26 1.88 11.40 6.66
C ILE A 26 0.45 11.63 6.23
N GLY A 27 -0.13 10.64 5.59
CA GLY A 27 -1.49 10.76 5.12
C GLY A 27 -2.23 9.47 5.31
N MET A 28 -3.54 9.53 5.11
CA MET A 28 -4.38 8.37 5.21
C MET A 28 -4.63 7.81 3.84
N CYS A 29 -4.71 6.50 3.77
CA CYS A 29 -5.11 5.83 2.56
C CYS A 29 -6.00 4.68 2.96
N ARG A 30 -6.47 3.93 1.98
CA ARG A 30 -7.35 2.81 2.26
C ARG A 30 -6.82 1.58 1.56
N LEU A 31 -6.65 0.51 2.32
CA LEU A 31 -6.26 -0.75 1.72
C LEU A 31 -7.44 -1.32 0.98
N ARG A 32 -7.22 -1.77 -0.23
CA ARG A 32 -8.24 -2.44 -1.00
C ARG A 32 -8.04 -3.94 -1.00
N ASP A 33 -6.80 -4.38 -1.12
CA ASP A 33 -6.49 -5.79 -1.06
C ASP A 33 -5.10 -5.95 -0.48
N LEU A 34 -4.81 -7.16 -0.03
CA LEU A 34 -3.58 -7.42 0.68
C LEU A 34 -3.11 -8.84 0.40
N THR A 35 -1.83 -8.99 0.16
CA THR A 35 -1.18 -10.29 0.08
C THR A 35 0.04 -10.25 0.96
N GLU A 36 0.74 -11.37 1.09
CA GLU A 36 1.98 -11.37 1.83
C GLU A 36 3.04 -10.52 1.18
N LYS A 37 2.94 -10.29 -0.12
CA LYS A 37 3.99 -9.61 -0.85
C LYS A 37 3.69 -8.18 -1.16
N GLY A 38 2.47 -7.76 -1.02
CA GLY A 38 2.12 -6.39 -1.35
C GLY A 38 0.66 -6.08 -1.11
N ALA A 39 0.23 -4.95 -1.63
CA ALA A 39 -1.12 -4.48 -1.41
C ALA A 39 -1.57 -3.58 -2.53
N GLY A 40 -2.89 -3.49 -2.69
CA GLY A 40 -3.49 -2.45 -3.51
C GLY A 40 -4.06 -1.42 -2.56
N ILE A 41 -3.78 -0.16 -2.79
CA ILE A 41 -4.26 0.90 -1.93
C ILE A 41 -4.89 2.00 -2.75
N ARG A 42 -5.77 2.74 -2.11
CA ARG A 42 -6.37 3.90 -2.70
C ARG A 42 -5.91 5.13 -1.92
N ILE A 43 -5.33 6.08 -2.64
CA ILE A 43 -4.81 7.30 -2.07
C ILE A 43 -5.49 8.45 -2.77
N GLU A 44 -6.19 9.29 -2.03
CA GLU A 44 -6.87 10.42 -2.64
C GLU A 44 -6.03 11.67 -2.50
N LYS A 45 -6.05 12.47 -3.54
CA LYS A 45 -5.45 13.81 -3.49
C LYS A 45 -3.96 13.82 -3.24
N LEU A 46 -3.28 12.78 -3.64
CA LEU A 46 -1.83 12.79 -3.55
C LEU A 46 -1.27 12.78 -4.96
N PRO A 47 -0.88 13.93 -5.47
CA PRO A 47 -0.46 14.02 -6.88
C PRO A 47 0.83 13.29 -7.16
N LEU A 48 1.76 13.27 -6.22
CA LEU A 48 3.02 12.60 -6.41
C LEU A 48 3.25 11.62 -5.30
N LEU A 49 3.76 10.46 -5.65
CA LEU A 49 4.10 9.44 -4.68
C LEU A 49 5.48 8.92 -5.06
N PRO A 50 6.45 8.96 -4.16
CA PRO A 50 7.76 8.44 -4.49
C PRO A 50 7.71 6.93 -4.66
N ILE A 51 8.77 6.39 -5.23
CA ILE A 51 8.83 4.98 -5.49
C ILE A 51 8.86 4.18 -4.20
N GLU A 52 9.44 4.74 -3.14
CA GLU A 52 9.53 4.05 -1.87
C GLU A 52 8.87 4.86 -0.77
N PHE A 53 8.10 4.20 0.05
CA PHE A 53 7.42 4.85 1.17
C PHE A 53 7.04 3.79 2.19
N GLU A 54 6.44 4.19 3.29
CA GLU A 54 6.06 3.28 4.35
C GLU A 54 4.55 3.23 4.49
N LEU A 55 4.07 2.07 4.88
CA LEU A 55 2.64 1.86 5.08
C LEU A 55 2.44 1.20 6.41
N SER A 56 1.45 1.64 7.16
CA SER A 56 1.10 1.04 8.42
C SER A 56 -0.40 0.90 8.54
N ILE A 57 -0.84 -0.24 9.02
CA ILE A 57 -2.27 -0.47 9.24
C ILE A 57 -2.60 -0.57 10.72
N ASP A 58 -1.64 -0.32 11.58
CA ASP A 58 -1.86 -0.46 13.01
C ASP A 58 -1.39 0.78 13.78
N GLY A 59 -1.50 1.96 13.16
CA GLY A 59 -1.17 3.19 13.85
C GLY A 59 0.32 3.37 14.08
N PHE A 60 1.13 2.82 13.18
CA PHE A 60 2.58 2.91 13.26
C PHE A 60 3.19 2.05 14.37
N LEU A 61 2.43 1.10 14.89
CA LEU A 61 3.04 0.09 15.74
C LEU A 61 4.01 -0.74 14.93
N SER A 62 3.67 -0.99 13.68
CA SER A 62 4.61 -1.61 12.75
C SER A 62 4.51 -0.89 11.42
N ARG A 63 5.55 -0.97 10.62
CA ARG A 63 5.60 -0.30 9.33
C ARG A 63 6.13 -1.25 8.29
N LYS A 64 5.56 -1.18 7.10
CA LYS A 64 6.04 -1.97 5.99
C LYS A 64 6.68 -1.05 4.98
N GLN A 65 7.90 -1.36 4.61
CA GLN A 65 8.57 -0.64 3.54
C GLN A 65 7.96 -1.07 2.23
N CYS A 66 7.53 -0.12 1.43
CA CYS A 66 6.81 -0.40 0.20
C CYS A 66 7.54 0.16 -1.00
N GLN A 67 7.41 -0.55 -2.10
CA GLN A 67 7.90 -0.07 -3.38
C GLN A 67 6.72 0.05 -4.32
N LEU A 68 6.58 1.21 -4.95
CA LEU A 68 5.52 1.46 -5.91
C LEU A 68 5.74 0.63 -7.15
N ILE A 69 4.76 -0.16 -7.53
CA ILE A 69 4.84 -0.98 -8.72
C ILE A 69 4.05 -0.34 -9.86
N TRP A 70 2.85 0.14 -9.57
CA TRP A 70 2.04 0.80 -10.58
C TRP A 70 1.10 1.79 -9.92
N ARG A 71 0.64 2.73 -10.70
CA ARG A 71 -0.35 3.68 -10.24
C ARG A 71 -1.31 3.98 -11.37
N GLN A 72 -2.60 4.00 -11.05
CA GLN A 72 -3.63 4.33 -12.01
C GLN A 72 -4.66 5.16 -11.29
N GLY A 73 -4.67 6.46 -11.54
CA GLY A 73 -5.55 7.37 -10.84
C GLY A 73 -5.23 7.36 -9.35
N ASP A 74 -6.24 7.08 -8.55
CA ASP A 74 -6.09 7.04 -7.11
C ASP A 74 -5.68 5.66 -6.61
N PHE A 75 -5.55 4.69 -7.50
CA PHE A 75 -5.21 3.33 -7.10
C PHE A 75 -3.73 3.07 -7.33
N VAL A 76 -3.12 2.42 -6.38
CA VAL A 76 -1.70 2.18 -6.38
C VAL A 76 -1.43 0.74 -5.97
N GLY A 77 -0.55 0.08 -6.69
CA GLY A 77 -0.09 -1.24 -6.31
C GLY A 77 1.31 -1.15 -5.75
N VAL A 78 1.53 -1.77 -4.60
CA VAL A 78 2.83 -1.72 -3.95
C VAL A 78 3.30 -3.12 -3.62
N ARG A 79 4.61 -3.27 -3.55
CA ARG A 79 5.24 -4.49 -3.10
C ARG A 79 5.96 -4.20 -1.79
N PHE A 80 5.83 -5.10 -0.83
CA PHE A 80 6.55 -4.97 0.43
C PHE A 80 7.99 -5.41 0.23
N LYS A 81 8.88 -4.70 0.86
CA LYS A 81 10.31 -5.00 0.77
C LYS A 81 10.76 -5.86 1.91
#